data_78a526d026a944f82b73948d355fe270
#
_entry.id   78a526d026a944f82b73948d355fe270
#
_cell.length_a   1.000
_cell.length_b   1.000
_cell.length_c   1.000
_cell.angle_alpha   90.00
_cell.angle_beta   90.00
_cell.angle_gamma   90.00
#
_symmetry.space_group_name_H-M   'P 1'
#
loop_
_entity.id
_entity.type
_entity.pdbx_description
1 polymer ?
#
loop_
_entity_poly.entity_id
_entity_poly.type
_entity_poly.pdbx_seq_one_letter_code
_entity_poly.pdbx_strand_id
1 'polypeptide(L)'
;VSKSITARRLTAAALTVGALTAVIAVPATAADRHDHRARPNVEISDVQYNSPGRDDRSNRSLNKEWVEITNNSRRSVNLDGWTLRDEDGHRYTFDDYRLDGRSTVRVHTGRGRDTDTDVYQDRRNYVWDNHSDTATLRNDNGRFIDETSWSRHRHGGRH
;
A
#
# COMPACT_ATOMS: atom_id res chain seq x y z
N VAL A 1 -9.68 -25.92 -75.03
CA VAL A 1 -8.48 -26.07 -75.84
C VAL A 1 -7.30 -26.11 -74.92
N SER A 2 -6.68 -27.27 -74.85
CA SER A 2 -5.51 -27.66 -74.07
C SER A 2 -4.24 -27.01 -74.62
N LYS A 3 -3.27 -26.73 -73.79
CA LYS A 3 -1.85 -26.83 -74.07
C LYS A 3 -1.01 -26.91 -72.84
N SER A 4 -0.46 -28.12 -72.62
CA SER A 4 0.66 -28.46 -71.78
C SER A 4 1.98 -27.94 -72.37
N ILE A 5 2.95 -27.51 -71.54
CA ILE A 5 4.38 -27.48 -71.89
C ILE A 5 5.18 -27.69 -70.58
N THR A 6 5.63 -28.85 -70.42
CA THR A 6 6.92 -29.51 -70.23
C THR A 6 8.02 -28.81 -69.45
N ALA A 7 8.53 -29.53 -68.51
CA ALA A 7 9.65 -29.39 -67.61
C ALA A 7 11.01 -28.99 -68.24
N ARG A 8 11.84 -28.29 -67.45
CA ARG A 8 13.28 -28.42 -67.47
C ARG A 8 13.88 -28.32 -66.06
N ARG A 9 14.45 -29.37 -65.62
CA ARG A 9 15.35 -29.48 -64.47
C ARG A 9 16.68 -28.81 -64.83
N LEU A 10 17.18 -27.97 -63.95
CA LEU A 10 18.61 -27.66 -63.88
C LEU A 10 19.06 -27.77 -62.43
N THR A 11 19.88 -28.76 -62.20
CA THR A 11 20.72 -28.97 -61.02
C THR A 11 21.88 -27.99 -61.04
N ALA A 12 22.11 -27.28 -59.97
CA ALA A 12 23.37 -26.61 -59.69
C ALA A 12 23.75 -26.78 -58.22
N ALA A 13 24.99 -27.12 -58.04
CA ALA A 13 25.65 -27.69 -56.88
C ALA A 13 25.83 -26.74 -55.71
N ALA A 14 26.00 -27.35 -54.56
CA ALA A 14 26.32 -26.80 -53.29
C ALA A 14 27.63 -26.02 -53.22
N LEU A 15 27.62 -24.93 -52.41
CA LEU A 15 28.79 -24.47 -51.69
C LEU A 15 28.35 -24.04 -50.29
N THR A 16 28.66 -24.88 -49.33
CA THR A 16 28.54 -24.61 -47.89
C THR A 16 29.65 -23.67 -47.49
N VAL A 17 29.31 -22.41 -47.18
CA VAL A 17 30.18 -21.54 -46.42
C VAL A 17 29.63 -21.50 -45.00
N GLY A 18 30.30 -22.20 -44.09
CA GLY A 18 30.04 -22.15 -42.66
C GLY A 18 30.39 -20.80 -42.10
N ALA A 19 29.42 -20.01 -41.75
CA ALA A 19 29.59 -18.84 -40.92
C ALA A 19 29.39 -19.25 -39.45
N LEU A 20 30.47 -19.34 -38.69
CA LEU A 20 30.43 -19.40 -37.24
C LEU A 20 29.93 -18.05 -36.73
N THR A 21 28.65 -17.98 -36.37
CA THR A 21 28.15 -16.86 -35.58
C THR A 21 28.47 -17.14 -34.13
N ALA A 22 29.50 -16.43 -33.61
CA ALA A 22 29.78 -16.37 -32.20
C ALA A 22 28.63 -15.63 -31.54
N VAL A 23 27.78 -16.33 -30.78
CA VAL A 23 26.78 -15.75 -29.90
C VAL A 23 27.53 -15.16 -28.72
N ILE A 24 27.72 -13.86 -28.72
CA ILE A 24 28.20 -13.12 -27.55
C ILE A 24 26.99 -13.11 -26.59
N ALA A 25 26.98 -13.98 -25.59
CA ALA A 25 26.08 -13.89 -24.46
C ALA A 25 26.43 -12.62 -23.68
N VAL A 26 25.67 -11.55 -23.86
CA VAL A 26 25.70 -10.38 -23.00
C VAL A 26 25.14 -10.83 -21.65
N PRO A 27 25.92 -10.75 -20.54
CA PRO A 27 25.33 -11.00 -19.23
C PRO A 27 24.22 -9.96 -19.02
N ALA A 28 22.98 -10.42 -18.86
CA ALA A 28 21.91 -9.58 -18.39
C ALA A 28 22.29 -9.14 -16.97
N THR A 29 22.87 -7.96 -16.85
CA THR A 29 22.94 -7.28 -15.55
C THR A 29 21.50 -7.10 -15.12
N ALA A 30 21.05 -7.90 -14.15
CA ALA A 30 19.86 -7.60 -13.39
C ALA A 30 20.10 -6.23 -12.75
N ALA A 31 19.68 -5.18 -13.45
CA ALA A 31 19.57 -3.87 -12.84
C ALA A 31 18.59 -4.07 -11.67
N ASP A 32 19.11 -3.96 -10.45
CA ASP A 32 18.30 -3.77 -9.26
C ASP A 32 17.33 -2.62 -9.57
N ARG A 33 16.16 -2.98 -10.04
CA ARG A 33 15.05 -2.07 -10.06
C ARG A 33 14.69 -1.89 -8.60
N HIS A 34 15.32 -0.91 -7.97
CA HIS A 34 14.72 -0.32 -6.78
C HIS A 34 13.31 0.04 -7.20
N ASP A 35 12.39 -0.77 -6.74
CA ASP A 35 10.96 -0.58 -6.94
C ASP A 35 10.61 0.72 -6.21
N HIS A 36 10.79 1.84 -6.90
CA HIS A 36 10.26 3.12 -6.48
C HIS A 36 8.74 3.01 -6.63
N ARG A 37 8.11 2.21 -5.75
CA ARG A 37 6.67 2.28 -5.58
C ARG A 37 6.36 3.74 -5.35
N ALA A 38 5.75 4.37 -6.35
CA ALA A 38 5.27 5.72 -6.20
C ALA A 38 4.46 5.75 -4.91
N ARG A 39 4.86 6.60 -3.94
CA ARG A 39 4.12 6.71 -2.68
C ARG A 39 2.66 6.95 -3.01
N PRO A 40 1.73 6.25 -2.35
CA PRO A 40 0.32 6.48 -2.58
C PRO A 40 0.00 7.96 -2.34
N ASN A 41 -0.96 8.49 -3.08
CA ASN A 41 -1.38 9.88 -2.88
C ASN A 41 -1.93 10.11 -1.48
N VAL A 42 -2.51 9.07 -0.87
CA VAL A 42 -2.98 9.04 0.50
C VAL A 42 -2.30 7.88 1.21
N GLU A 43 -1.72 8.10 2.37
CA GLU A 43 -1.00 7.10 3.14
C GLU A 43 -1.29 7.23 4.64
N ILE A 44 -1.03 6.16 5.39
CA ILE A 44 -0.94 6.19 6.86
C ILE A 44 0.45 6.74 7.19
N SER A 45 0.49 7.99 7.68
CA SER A 45 1.76 8.70 7.94
C SER A 45 2.32 8.45 9.32
N ASP A 46 1.47 8.18 10.32
CA ASP A 46 1.88 7.90 11.69
C ASP A 46 0.81 7.12 12.46
N VAL A 47 1.21 6.41 13.51
CA VAL A 47 0.32 5.65 14.39
C VAL A 47 0.77 5.78 15.85
N GLN A 48 -0.11 6.32 16.69
CA GLN A 48 0.03 6.31 18.13
C GLN A 48 -0.84 5.19 18.70
N TYR A 49 -0.37 3.95 18.64
CA TYR A 49 -1.09 2.77 19.12
C TYR A 49 -1.04 2.59 20.64
N ASN A 50 -0.04 3.12 21.32
CA ASN A 50 0.12 3.03 22.76
C ASN A 50 -0.15 4.40 23.38
N SER A 51 -1.35 4.58 23.92
CA SER A 51 -1.76 5.82 24.56
C SER A 51 -0.75 6.24 25.64
N PRO A 52 -0.18 7.47 25.58
CA PRO A 52 0.77 7.92 26.59
C PRO A 52 0.12 8.03 27.98
N GLY A 53 0.75 7.44 28.99
CA GLY A 53 0.34 7.48 30.37
C GLY A 53 -0.34 6.20 30.84
N ARG A 54 -1.40 6.34 31.65
CA ARG A 54 -2.11 5.19 32.21
C ARG A 54 -3.24 4.77 31.28
N ASP A 55 -3.33 3.50 30.95
CA ASP A 55 -4.43 2.90 30.20
C ASP A 55 -5.66 2.68 31.10
N ASP A 56 -6.35 3.79 31.41
CA ASP A 56 -7.51 3.80 32.31
C ASP A 56 -8.87 3.78 31.58
N ARG A 57 -8.87 3.66 30.24
CA ARG A 57 -10.04 3.69 29.38
C ARG A 57 -10.87 4.98 29.47
N SER A 58 -10.35 6.01 30.10
CA SER A 58 -10.98 7.31 30.02
C SER A 58 -11.00 7.81 28.57
N ASN A 59 -12.00 8.60 28.22
CA ASN A 59 -12.05 9.20 26.89
C ASN A 59 -10.79 10.00 26.55
N ARG A 60 -10.18 10.63 27.55
CA ARG A 60 -8.90 11.32 27.42
C ARG A 60 -7.77 10.38 27.03
N SER A 61 -7.72 9.18 27.63
CA SER A 61 -6.72 8.16 27.30
C SER A 61 -6.99 7.57 25.92
N LEU A 62 -8.24 7.24 25.60
CA LEU A 62 -8.62 6.72 24.28
C LEU A 62 -8.30 7.70 23.16
N ASN A 63 -8.47 9.01 23.36
CA ASN A 63 -8.15 10.03 22.35
C ASN A 63 -6.66 10.32 22.19
N LYS A 64 -5.80 9.72 23.01
CA LYS A 64 -4.35 9.72 22.78
C LYS A 64 -3.88 8.57 21.90
N GLU A 65 -4.76 7.63 21.60
CA GLU A 65 -4.58 6.59 20.60
C GLU A 65 -5.20 7.04 19.30
N TRP A 66 -4.43 7.06 18.21
CA TRP A 66 -4.87 7.57 16.92
C TRP A 66 -4.04 7.02 15.76
N VAL A 67 -4.60 7.06 14.56
CA VAL A 67 -3.91 6.84 13.29
C VAL A 67 -3.98 8.12 12.47
N GLU A 68 -2.86 8.54 11.91
CA GLU A 68 -2.72 9.72 11.08
C GLU A 68 -2.70 9.35 9.60
N ILE A 69 -3.53 10.04 8.81
CA ILE A 69 -3.64 9.83 7.36
C ILE A 69 -3.28 11.12 6.66
N THR A 70 -2.34 11.06 5.71
CA THR A 70 -1.83 12.21 4.97
C THR A 70 -2.18 12.10 3.49
N ASN A 71 -2.67 13.20 2.92
CA ASN A 71 -2.81 13.38 1.49
C ASN A 71 -1.57 14.07 0.91
N ASN A 72 -0.69 13.31 0.27
CA ASN A 72 0.54 13.82 -0.35
C ASN A 72 0.33 14.55 -1.68
N SER A 73 -0.86 14.50 -2.24
CA SER A 73 -1.18 15.19 -3.48
C SER A 73 -1.43 16.70 -3.25
N ARG A 74 -1.51 17.46 -4.33
CA ARG A 74 -1.92 18.88 -4.26
C ARG A 74 -3.44 19.08 -4.37
N ARG A 75 -4.18 17.99 -4.63
CA ARG A 75 -5.64 18.01 -4.80
C ARG A 75 -6.29 17.38 -3.59
N SER A 76 -7.45 17.88 -3.21
CA SER A 76 -8.25 17.22 -2.18
C SER A 76 -8.71 15.85 -2.64
N VAL A 77 -8.83 14.91 -1.70
CA VAL A 77 -9.32 13.55 -1.91
C VAL A 77 -10.59 13.38 -1.08
N ASN A 78 -11.65 12.86 -1.70
CA ASN A 78 -12.84 12.46 -0.97
C ASN A 78 -12.57 11.11 -0.31
N LEU A 79 -12.64 11.05 1.02
CA LEU A 79 -12.49 9.82 1.81
C LEU A 79 -13.82 9.20 2.19
N ASP A 80 -14.96 9.77 1.74
CA ASP A 80 -16.28 9.20 2.02
C ASP A 80 -16.34 7.72 1.66
N GLY A 81 -16.82 6.87 2.59
CA GLY A 81 -16.85 5.43 2.45
C GLY A 81 -15.49 4.71 2.59
N TRP A 82 -14.39 5.42 2.74
CA TRP A 82 -13.09 4.78 3.01
C TRP A 82 -13.10 4.15 4.39
N THR A 83 -12.29 3.10 4.57
CA THR A 83 -12.23 2.36 5.83
C THR A 83 -10.81 2.24 6.34
N LEU A 84 -10.67 2.44 7.66
CA LEU A 84 -9.48 2.12 8.43
C LEU A 84 -9.79 0.92 9.34
N ARG A 85 -8.96 -0.12 9.32
CA ARG A 85 -9.19 -1.38 10.07
C ARG A 85 -7.92 -1.84 10.77
N ASP A 86 -8.12 -2.50 11.93
CA ASP A 86 -7.10 -3.31 12.62
C ASP A 86 -7.14 -4.79 12.17
N GLU A 87 -6.28 -5.63 12.73
CA GLU A 87 -6.26 -7.08 12.49
C GLU A 87 -7.44 -7.81 13.13
N ASP A 88 -8.00 -7.31 14.23
CA ASP A 88 -9.11 -7.92 14.95
C ASP A 88 -10.48 -7.64 14.31
N GLY A 89 -10.51 -6.79 13.29
CA GLY A 89 -11.72 -6.48 12.52
C GLY A 89 -12.48 -5.26 13.03
N HIS A 90 -11.94 -4.48 13.97
CA HIS A 90 -12.47 -3.15 14.24
C HIS A 90 -12.33 -2.30 12.99
N ARG A 91 -13.35 -1.51 12.71
CA ARG A 91 -13.40 -0.68 11.50
C ARG A 91 -13.96 0.69 11.83
N TYR A 92 -13.28 1.70 11.35
CA TYR A 92 -13.77 3.06 11.20
C TYR A 92 -14.10 3.29 9.72
N THR A 93 -15.20 3.96 9.42
CA THR A 93 -15.58 4.37 8.07
C THR A 93 -15.69 5.89 8.07
N PHE A 94 -14.99 6.53 7.15
CA PHE A 94 -15.14 7.98 6.93
C PHE A 94 -16.53 8.26 6.36
N ASP A 95 -17.20 9.24 6.91
CA ASP A 95 -18.53 9.70 6.49
C ASP A 95 -18.45 11.18 6.12
N ASP A 96 -18.82 11.50 4.88
CA ASP A 96 -18.78 12.86 4.29
C ASP A 96 -17.49 13.64 4.60
N TYR A 97 -16.33 12.97 4.49
CA TYR A 97 -15.04 13.56 4.82
C TYR A 97 -14.17 13.79 3.58
N ARG A 98 -13.67 15.02 3.41
CA ARG A 98 -12.77 15.42 2.34
C ARG A 98 -11.42 15.86 2.95
N LEU A 99 -10.35 15.15 2.60
CA LEU A 99 -8.99 15.48 3.01
C LEU A 99 -8.34 16.40 1.98
N ASP A 100 -8.05 17.62 2.36
CA ASP A 100 -7.44 18.61 1.48
C ASP A 100 -6.04 18.20 0.99
N GLY A 101 -5.59 18.83 -0.10
CA GLY A 101 -4.25 18.59 -0.65
C GLY A 101 -3.17 19.04 0.34
N ARG A 102 -2.18 18.17 0.60
CA ARG A 102 -1.10 18.39 1.56
C ARG A 102 -1.54 18.50 3.02
N SER A 103 -2.72 17.98 3.33
CA SER A 103 -3.29 17.97 4.68
C SER A 103 -3.26 16.59 5.29
N THR A 104 -3.46 16.57 6.60
CA THR A 104 -3.42 15.39 7.45
C THR A 104 -4.67 15.36 8.32
N VAL A 105 -5.19 14.16 8.60
CA VAL A 105 -6.28 13.93 9.55
C VAL A 105 -5.88 12.83 10.53
N ARG A 106 -6.23 13.01 11.82
CA ARG A 106 -6.09 11.98 12.86
C ARG A 106 -7.42 11.32 13.15
N VAL A 107 -7.42 10.01 13.12
CA VAL A 107 -8.56 9.16 13.49
C VAL A 107 -8.34 8.70 14.93
N HIS A 108 -8.97 9.36 15.89
CA HIS A 108 -8.88 9.04 17.31
C HIS A 108 -9.80 7.90 17.70
N THR A 109 -9.37 7.06 18.66
CA THR A 109 -10.17 5.91 19.11
C THR A 109 -11.39 6.30 19.93
N GLY A 110 -11.28 7.29 20.80
CA GLY A 110 -12.35 7.71 21.70
C GLY A 110 -13.41 8.57 21.03
N ARG A 111 -14.05 9.43 21.82
CA ARG A 111 -15.14 10.30 21.40
C ARG A 111 -14.72 11.74 21.34
N GLY A 112 -15.22 12.46 20.34
CA GLY A 112 -15.01 13.86 20.17
C GLY A 112 -15.94 14.47 19.14
N ARG A 113 -15.66 15.72 18.78
CA ARG A 113 -16.33 16.40 17.68
C ARG A 113 -15.38 16.40 16.48
N ASP A 114 -15.85 15.88 15.36
CA ASP A 114 -15.11 15.87 14.12
C ASP A 114 -14.81 17.28 13.61
N THR A 115 -13.62 17.44 13.09
CA THR A 115 -13.08 18.67 12.49
C THR A 115 -12.35 18.32 11.19
N ASP A 116 -11.77 19.33 10.56
CA ASP A 116 -10.97 19.13 9.33
C ASP A 116 -9.62 18.40 9.59
N THR A 117 -9.21 18.23 10.86
CA THR A 117 -7.93 17.62 11.24
C THR A 117 -8.06 16.43 12.18
N ASP A 118 -9.21 16.27 12.83
CA ASP A 118 -9.43 15.26 13.85
C ASP A 118 -10.83 14.65 13.70
N VAL A 119 -10.90 13.33 13.61
CA VAL A 119 -12.15 12.57 13.58
C VAL A 119 -12.10 11.46 14.62
N TYR A 120 -13.27 10.93 15.02
CA TYR A 120 -13.37 10.06 16.18
C TYR A 120 -14.13 8.79 15.85
N GLN A 121 -13.63 7.65 16.36
CA GLN A 121 -14.24 6.32 16.17
C GLN A 121 -15.39 6.06 17.16
N ASP A 122 -15.59 6.92 18.16
CA ASP A 122 -16.60 6.81 19.22
C ASP A 122 -16.52 5.52 20.06
N ARG A 123 -15.32 4.93 20.16
CA ARG A 123 -15.08 3.70 20.91
C ARG A 123 -15.05 3.94 22.42
N ARG A 124 -15.26 2.85 23.17
CA ARG A 124 -15.15 2.83 24.65
C ARG A 124 -13.99 1.97 25.14
N ASN A 125 -13.27 1.32 24.23
CA ASN A 125 -12.06 0.54 24.46
C ASN A 125 -11.01 0.93 23.43
N TYR A 126 -9.76 0.60 23.73
CA TYR A 126 -8.67 0.70 22.78
C TYR A 126 -8.95 -0.20 21.56
N VAL A 127 -8.50 0.25 20.41
CA VAL A 127 -8.61 -0.47 19.13
C VAL A 127 -7.27 -1.09 18.80
N TRP A 128 -6.20 -0.32 18.92
CA TRP A 128 -4.87 -0.72 18.47
C TRP A 128 -4.14 -1.50 19.56
N ASP A 129 -3.67 -2.72 19.25
CA ASP A 129 -2.90 -3.52 20.21
C ASP A 129 -1.52 -2.92 20.46
N ASN A 130 -1.15 -2.83 21.76
CA ASN A 130 0.12 -2.25 22.19
C ASN A 130 1.35 -3.13 21.87
N HIS A 131 1.16 -4.39 21.49
CA HIS A 131 2.26 -5.33 21.21
C HIS A 131 2.47 -5.54 19.72
N SER A 132 1.41 -5.82 18.98
CA SER A 132 1.45 -5.98 17.53
C SER A 132 0.07 -5.78 16.93
N ASP A 133 0.00 -5.05 15.83
CA ASP A 133 -1.21 -4.86 15.06
C ASP A 133 -0.86 -4.32 13.67
N THR A 134 -1.87 -4.22 12.81
CA THR A 134 -1.77 -3.67 11.46
C THR A 134 -2.93 -2.72 11.18
N ALA A 135 -2.62 -1.46 10.99
CA ALA A 135 -3.59 -0.49 10.49
C ALA A 135 -3.66 -0.59 8.96
N THR A 136 -4.81 -0.92 8.41
CA THR A 136 -5.05 -1.04 6.96
C THR A 136 -6.06 -0.01 6.47
N LEU A 137 -5.68 0.77 5.46
CA LEU A 137 -6.53 1.77 4.80
C LEU A 137 -7.03 1.23 3.45
N ARG A 138 -8.34 1.30 3.21
CA ARG A 138 -8.98 0.92 1.95
C ARG A 138 -9.94 2.01 1.48
N ASN A 139 -10.10 2.14 0.16
CA ASN A 139 -11.05 3.09 -0.40
C ASN A 139 -12.52 2.56 -0.33
N ASP A 140 -13.46 3.37 -0.79
CA ASP A 140 -14.90 3.08 -0.87
C ASP A 140 -15.25 1.82 -1.68
N ASN A 141 -14.41 1.45 -2.66
CA ASN A 141 -14.54 0.21 -3.43
C ASN A 141 -13.84 -1.00 -2.76
N GLY A 142 -13.34 -0.84 -1.54
CA GLY A 142 -12.61 -1.88 -0.79
C GLY A 142 -11.19 -2.13 -1.29
N ARG A 143 -10.69 -1.34 -2.26
CA ARG A 143 -9.32 -1.48 -2.77
C ARG A 143 -8.30 -1.03 -1.73
N PHE A 144 -7.27 -1.82 -1.55
CA PHE A 144 -6.14 -1.50 -0.69
C PHE A 144 -5.47 -0.18 -1.13
N ILE A 145 -5.19 0.67 -0.16
CA ILE A 145 -4.50 1.96 -0.33
C ILE A 145 -3.15 1.92 0.35
N ASP A 146 -3.13 1.62 1.65
CA ASP A 146 -1.90 1.60 2.45
C ASP A 146 -2.07 0.76 3.72
N GLU A 147 -0.96 0.36 4.34
CA GLU A 147 -0.94 -0.31 5.64
C GLU A 147 0.32 0.02 6.43
N THR A 148 0.18 0.03 7.74
CA THR A 148 1.30 0.17 8.68
C THR A 148 1.16 -0.86 9.78
N SER A 149 2.22 -1.66 9.98
CA SER A 149 2.28 -2.69 11.02
C SER A 149 3.33 -2.34 12.07
N TRP A 150 3.08 -2.72 13.30
CA TRP A 150 4.06 -2.64 14.38
C TRP A 150 4.11 -3.94 15.17
N SER A 151 5.29 -4.22 15.72
CA SER A 151 5.50 -5.34 16.65
C SER A 151 6.60 -4.99 17.64
N ARG A 152 6.34 -5.21 18.92
CA ARG A 152 7.37 -5.13 19.95
C ARG A 152 8.17 -6.44 19.95
N HIS A 153 9.35 -6.46 19.36
CA HIS A 153 10.29 -7.54 19.61
C HIS A 153 10.66 -7.56 21.10
N ARG A 154 10.26 -8.63 21.81
CA ARG A 154 10.87 -8.94 23.10
C ARG A 154 12.36 -9.21 22.82
N HIS A 155 13.22 -8.30 23.23
CA HIS A 155 14.62 -8.61 23.39
C HIS A 155 14.70 -9.73 24.45
N GLY A 156 14.81 -10.97 23.99
CA GLY A 156 15.11 -12.10 24.84
C GLY A 156 16.47 -11.86 25.47
N GLY A 157 16.49 -11.39 26.70
CA GLY A 157 17.69 -11.38 27.51
C GLY A 157 18.16 -12.84 27.66
N ARG A 158 19.27 -13.19 26.99
CA ARG A 158 20.03 -14.37 27.36
C ARG A 158 20.70 -14.07 28.70
N HIS A 159 20.27 -14.77 29.73
CA HIS A 159 21.04 -14.97 30.95
C HIS A 159 22.02 -16.12 30.75
#